data_c94557e4a1f8bfb1c76a3588b13084f7
#
_entry.id   c94557e4a1f8bfb1c76a3588b13084f7
#
_cell.length_a   1.000
_cell.length_b   1.000
_cell.length_c   1.000
_cell.angle_alpha   90.00
_cell.angle_beta   90.00
_cell.angle_gamma   90.00
#
_symmetry.space_group_name_H-M   'P 1'
#
loop_
_entity.id
_entity.type
_entity.pdbx_description
1 polymer ?
#
loop_
_entity_poly.entity_id
_entity_poly.type
_entity_poly.pdbx_seq_one_letter_code
_entity_poly.pdbx_strand_id
1 'polypeptide(L)'
;MKDKNLHIIQKTGANVCRFLLAASFIFSGFVKAVDPLGFQYKIQDYLTAFGVISWFPSFFPLLGGIILSAIEFSIGIFLFFGIKKTISTTLALVLMIFMTPLTLYLAIFDPVSDCGCFGDAWVLTNWETFAKNIVLLLAAIATFQWRKMLIRFVTRKMEWLISLYTIFFVFTLSFYCLDRLPVLDFRPYKIGQNIMKGMSIPEGAKPSVYESVFILEKNGEKKEFTLDNYPDSTWTFVDTRTILKEKGYEPSIHDFSMMDLSTGDDITEDVLTDMGYTFLLVAHRIEEADDSNIDLINEIYDYSVAVSYTHLTLPTNSL
;
A
#
# COMPACT_ATOMS: atom_id res chain seq x y z
N MET A 1 35.62 26.42 24.36
CA MET A 1 34.90 25.21 24.77
C MET A 1 33.49 25.16 24.20
N LYS A 2 32.73 26.25 24.26
CA LYS A 2 31.33 26.33 23.80
C LYS A 2 31.14 26.00 22.29
N ASP A 3 32.01 26.54 21.43
CA ASP A 3 31.92 26.31 19.97
C ASP A 3 32.26 24.87 19.56
N LYS A 4 33.22 24.22 20.28
CA LYS A 4 33.57 22.81 20.01
C LYS A 4 32.44 21.85 20.37
N ASN A 5 31.74 22.15 21.49
CA ASN A 5 30.59 21.35 21.90
C ASN A 5 29.42 21.51 20.92
N LEU A 6 29.15 22.75 20.46
CA LEU A 6 28.11 23.04 19.49
C LEU A 6 28.36 22.28 18.15
N HIS A 7 29.60 22.31 17.68
CA HIS A 7 29.99 21.57 16.45
C HIS A 7 29.81 20.03 16.58
N ILE A 8 30.10 19.49 17.76
CA ILE A 8 29.89 18.03 18.03
C ILE A 8 28.40 17.73 18.01
N ILE A 9 27.56 18.54 18.68
CA ILE A 9 26.10 18.34 18.72
C ILE A 9 25.50 18.41 17.31
N GLN A 10 25.88 19.42 16.51
CA GLN A 10 25.41 19.54 15.12
C GLN A 10 25.81 18.35 14.26
N LYS A 11 27.08 17.89 14.38
CA LYS A 11 27.58 16.73 13.64
C LYS A 11 26.82 15.45 14.03
N THR A 12 26.61 15.22 15.32
CA THR A 12 25.89 14.04 15.81
C THR A 12 24.44 14.11 15.39
N GLY A 13 23.75 15.23 15.60
CA GLY A 13 22.37 15.44 15.20
C GLY A 13 22.14 15.24 13.71
N ALA A 14 23.01 15.83 12.86
CA ALA A 14 22.93 15.64 11.41
C ALA A 14 23.07 14.17 10.98
N ASN A 15 23.96 13.40 11.64
CA ASN A 15 24.11 11.99 11.31
C ASN A 15 22.96 11.13 11.84
N VAL A 16 22.37 11.43 12.99
CA VAL A 16 21.16 10.78 13.48
C VAL A 16 20.00 11.01 12.51
N CYS A 17 19.75 12.27 12.15
CA CYS A 17 18.73 12.62 11.15
C CYS A 17 18.94 11.89 9.81
N ARG A 18 20.20 11.81 9.37
CA ARG A 18 20.56 11.10 8.15
C ARG A 18 20.22 9.61 8.22
N PHE A 19 20.52 8.94 9.33
CA PHE A 19 20.22 7.51 9.49
C PHE A 19 18.72 7.26 9.59
N LEU A 20 17.96 8.15 10.24
CA LEU A 20 16.52 8.09 10.26
C LEU A 20 15.92 8.16 8.85
N LEU A 21 16.38 9.14 8.06
CA LEU A 21 15.99 9.27 6.65
C LEU A 21 16.41 8.04 5.83
N ALA A 22 17.65 7.59 5.98
CA ALA A 22 18.16 6.44 5.25
C ALA A 22 17.32 5.19 5.52
N ALA A 23 17.01 4.90 6.79
CA ALA A 23 16.18 3.76 7.17
C ALA A 23 14.76 3.86 6.56
N SER A 24 14.12 5.03 6.66
CA SER A 24 12.80 5.27 6.07
C SER A 24 12.80 5.08 4.55
N PHE A 25 13.75 5.66 3.83
CA PHE A 25 13.82 5.57 2.38
C PHE A 25 14.21 4.18 1.88
N ILE A 26 15.12 3.48 2.58
CA ILE A 26 15.47 2.08 2.26
C ILE A 26 14.23 1.20 2.42
N PHE A 27 13.55 1.31 3.55
CA PHE A 27 12.37 0.50 3.84
C PHE A 27 11.25 0.78 2.84
N SER A 28 10.93 2.07 2.62
CA SER A 28 9.89 2.50 1.68
C SER A 28 10.17 2.02 0.25
N GLY A 29 11.38 2.24 -0.26
CA GLY A 29 11.76 1.82 -1.60
C GLY A 29 11.85 0.31 -1.75
N PHE A 30 12.31 -0.42 -0.71
CA PHE A 30 12.38 -1.87 -0.71
C PHE A 30 11.00 -2.53 -0.77
N VAL A 31 10.07 -2.12 0.09
CA VAL A 31 8.72 -2.69 0.13
C VAL A 31 7.99 -2.50 -1.20
N LYS A 32 8.10 -1.31 -1.80
CA LYS A 32 7.53 -1.02 -3.13
C LYS A 32 8.21 -1.81 -4.26
N ALA A 33 9.52 -2.07 -4.15
CA ALA A 33 10.25 -2.87 -5.12
C ALA A 33 9.89 -4.36 -5.04
N VAL A 34 9.51 -4.84 -3.85
CA VAL A 34 9.09 -6.22 -3.61
C VAL A 34 7.65 -6.47 -4.10
N ASP A 35 6.78 -5.47 -4.07
CA ASP A 35 5.42 -5.55 -4.61
C ASP A 35 5.13 -4.42 -5.61
N PRO A 36 5.67 -4.52 -6.85
CA PRO A 36 5.44 -3.50 -7.87
C PRO A 36 3.98 -3.37 -8.31
N LEU A 37 3.21 -4.48 -8.31
CA LEU A 37 1.80 -4.48 -8.69
C LEU A 37 0.93 -3.82 -7.63
N GLY A 38 1.12 -4.14 -6.36
CA GLY A 38 0.40 -3.47 -5.27
C GLY A 38 0.66 -1.97 -5.27
N PHE A 39 1.92 -1.56 -5.53
CA PHE A 39 2.24 -0.14 -5.65
C PHE A 39 1.70 0.51 -6.94
N GLN A 40 1.59 -0.23 -8.05
CA GLN A 40 0.88 0.21 -9.26
C GLN A 40 -0.57 0.58 -8.94
N TYR A 41 -1.30 -0.29 -8.24
CA TYR A 41 -2.69 -0.03 -7.86
C TYR A 41 -2.81 1.24 -6.99
N LYS A 42 -1.91 1.43 -6.02
CA LYS A 42 -1.90 2.68 -5.24
C LYS A 42 -1.70 3.93 -6.11
N ILE A 43 -0.82 3.89 -7.11
CA ILE A 43 -0.68 5.00 -8.06
C ILE A 43 -1.95 5.21 -8.88
N GLN A 44 -2.63 4.14 -9.30
CA GLN A 44 -3.90 4.22 -10.00
C GLN A 44 -4.99 4.86 -9.13
N ASP A 45 -5.07 4.49 -7.85
CA ASP A 45 -6.00 5.09 -6.89
C ASP A 45 -5.77 6.61 -6.78
N TYR A 46 -4.50 7.05 -6.68
CA TYR A 46 -4.18 8.48 -6.69
C TYR A 46 -4.60 9.18 -7.99
N LEU A 47 -4.25 8.59 -9.14
CA LEU A 47 -4.60 9.19 -10.45
C LEU A 47 -6.12 9.25 -10.64
N THR A 48 -6.85 8.28 -10.13
CA THR A 48 -8.32 8.24 -10.16
C THR A 48 -8.91 9.28 -9.21
N ALA A 49 -8.42 9.34 -7.97
CA ALA A 49 -8.88 10.32 -6.98
C ALA A 49 -8.66 11.78 -7.42
N PHE A 50 -7.56 12.03 -8.17
CA PHE A 50 -7.30 13.34 -8.76
C PHE A 50 -7.98 13.57 -10.13
N GLY A 51 -8.70 12.56 -10.67
CA GLY A 51 -9.39 12.67 -11.96
C GLY A 51 -8.47 12.77 -13.18
N VAL A 52 -7.22 12.33 -13.07
CA VAL A 52 -6.20 12.49 -14.11
C VAL A 52 -5.75 11.15 -14.73
N ILE A 53 -6.37 10.04 -14.36
CA ILE A 53 -5.97 8.69 -14.83
C ILE A 53 -6.00 8.57 -16.34
N SER A 54 -6.97 9.21 -17.03
CA SER A 54 -7.11 9.19 -18.49
C SER A 54 -6.01 9.93 -19.24
N TRP A 55 -5.18 10.73 -18.55
CA TRP A 55 -4.07 11.47 -19.16
C TRP A 55 -2.83 10.59 -19.36
N PHE A 56 -2.78 9.46 -18.69
CA PHE A 56 -1.62 8.58 -18.68
C PHE A 56 -1.92 7.25 -19.38
N PRO A 57 -0.98 6.70 -20.13
CA PRO A 57 -1.12 5.36 -20.70
C PRO A 57 -1.13 4.30 -19.58
N SER A 58 -1.74 3.15 -19.85
CA SER A 58 -1.96 2.07 -18.86
C SER A 58 -0.69 1.54 -18.19
N PHE A 59 0.44 1.57 -18.90
CA PHE A 59 1.74 1.13 -18.35
C PHE A 59 2.38 2.15 -17.39
N PHE A 60 1.92 3.40 -17.38
CA PHE A 60 2.54 4.49 -16.62
C PHE A 60 2.56 4.26 -15.10
N PRO A 61 1.47 3.80 -14.45
CA PRO A 61 1.47 3.54 -13.02
C PRO A 61 2.52 2.50 -12.60
N LEU A 62 2.66 1.41 -13.36
CA LEU A 62 3.65 0.37 -13.10
C LEU A 62 5.08 0.90 -13.26
N LEU A 63 5.37 1.50 -14.42
CA LEU A 63 6.71 2.03 -14.69
C LEU A 63 7.08 3.14 -13.71
N GLY A 64 6.15 4.05 -13.43
CA GLY A 64 6.32 5.12 -12.45
C GLY A 64 6.59 4.57 -11.05
N GLY A 65 5.87 3.51 -10.65
CA GLY A 65 6.07 2.82 -9.39
C GLY A 65 7.47 2.21 -9.25
N ILE A 66 7.93 1.48 -10.27
CA ILE A 66 9.27 0.89 -10.28
C ILE A 66 10.36 1.97 -10.23
N ILE A 67 10.21 3.05 -11.00
CA ILE A 67 11.18 4.16 -11.00
C ILE A 67 11.20 4.86 -9.63
N LEU A 68 10.03 5.14 -9.05
CA LEU A 68 9.94 5.81 -7.75
C LEU A 68 10.53 4.96 -6.64
N SER A 69 10.26 3.65 -6.61
CA SER A 69 10.87 2.73 -5.65
C SER A 69 12.40 2.68 -5.80
N ALA A 70 12.91 2.68 -7.03
CA ALA A 70 14.34 2.72 -7.31
C ALA A 70 15.00 4.03 -6.85
N ILE A 71 14.34 5.17 -7.03
CA ILE A 71 14.81 6.47 -6.55
C ILE A 71 14.84 6.49 -5.02
N GLU A 72 13.75 6.12 -4.35
CA GLU A 72 13.68 6.09 -2.89
C GLU A 72 14.75 5.19 -2.29
N PHE A 73 14.83 3.93 -2.74
CA PHE A 73 15.83 2.99 -2.27
C PHE A 73 17.26 3.50 -2.46
N SER A 74 17.55 4.05 -3.64
CA SER A 74 18.88 4.60 -3.95
C SER A 74 19.22 5.79 -3.06
N ILE A 75 18.29 6.72 -2.83
CA ILE A 75 18.49 7.84 -1.90
C ILE A 75 18.79 7.31 -0.50
N GLY A 76 18.04 6.32 -0.03
CA GLY A 76 18.24 5.70 1.27
C GLY A 76 19.64 5.10 1.43
N ILE A 77 20.10 4.30 0.45
CA ILE A 77 21.46 3.71 0.44
C ILE A 77 22.53 4.81 0.37
N PHE A 78 22.34 5.83 -0.48
CA PHE A 78 23.33 6.92 -0.61
C PHE A 78 23.42 7.76 0.67
N LEU A 79 22.31 8.01 1.34
CA LEU A 79 22.30 8.63 2.67
C LEU A 79 23.00 7.74 3.68
N PHE A 80 22.71 6.45 3.71
CA PHE A 80 23.31 5.51 4.66
C PHE A 80 24.84 5.48 4.56
N PHE A 81 25.37 5.35 3.35
CA PHE A 81 26.84 5.32 3.14
C PHE A 81 27.50 6.70 3.06
N GLY A 82 26.71 7.77 2.99
CA GLY A 82 27.22 9.15 2.82
C GLY A 82 27.83 9.37 1.44
N ILE A 83 27.24 8.77 0.39
CA ILE A 83 27.62 8.88 -1.02
C ILE A 83 26.97 10.13 -1.63
N LYS A 84 27.71 10.84 -2.50
CA LYS A 84 27.21 12.02 -3.24
C LYS A 84 26.35 12.93 -2.35
N LYS A 85 26.84 13.28 -1.17
CA LYS A 85 26.11 13.94 -0.08
C LYS A 85 25.21 15.10 -0.54
N THR A 86 25.68 15.93 -1.47
CA THR A 86 24.88 17.05 -1.98
C THR A 86 23.65 16.55 -2.75
N ILE A 87 23.83 15.57 -3.65
CA ILE A 87 22.75 15.06 -4.48
C ILE A 87 21.74 14.30 -3.61
N SER A 88 22.23 13.36 -2.78
CA SER A 88 21.35 12.53 -1.95
C SER A 88 20.53 13.34 -0.94
N THR A 89 21.14 14.34 -0.28
CA THR A 89 20.42 15.19 0.66
C THR A 89 19.46 16.15 -0.03
N THR A 90 19.80 16.64 -1.24
CA THR A 90 18.89 17.49 -2.04
C THR A 90 17.69 16.69 -2.51
N LEU A 91 17.88 15.49 -3.07
CA LEU A 91 16.79 14.65 -3.54
C LEU A 91 15.88 14.23 -2.39
N ALA A 92 16.44 13.83 -1.24
CA ALA A 92 15.65 13.52 -0.05
C ALA A 92 14.80 14.70 0.41
N LEU A 93 15.39 15.92 0.43
CA LEU A 93 14.65 17.13 0.81
C LEU A 93 13.54 17.45 -0.19
N VAL A 94 13.81 17.38 -1.49
CA VAL A 94 12.81 17.63 -2.54
C VAL A 94 11.65 16.65 -2.43
N LEU A 95 11.93 15.36 -2.26
CA LEU A 95 10.86 14.35 -2.06
C LEU A 95 10.05 14.66 -0.80
N MET A 96 10.67 15.01 0.30
CA MET A 96 9.95 15.32 1.54
C MET A 96 9.13 16.62 1.45
N ILE A 97 9.61 17.64 0.71
CA ILE A 97 8.85 18.87 0.43
C ILE A 97 7.60 18.56 -0.40
N PHE A 98 7.66 17.59 -1.31
CA PHE A 98 6.51 17.17 -2.09
C PHE A 98 5.57 16.27 -1.28
N MET A 99 6.12 15.26 -0.60
CA MET A 99 5.32 14.25 0.11
C MET A 99 4.59 14.81 1.33
N THR A 100 5.18 15.79 2.05
CA THR A 100 4.55 16.33 3.26
C THR A 100 3.24 17.07 2.98
N PRO A 101 3.15 18.02 2.03
CA PRO A 101 1.86 18.62 1.64
C PRO A 101 0.88 17.62 1.05
N LEU A 102 1.36 16.64 0.27
CA LEU A 102 0.50 15.59 -0.29
C LEU A 102 -0.17 14.79 0.84
N THR A 103 0.60 14.34 1.84
CA THR A 103 0.03 13.59 2.96
C THR A 103 -0.86 14.44 3.88
N LEU A 104 -0.64 15.75 3.96
CA LEU A 104 -1.58 16.66 4.62
C LEU A 104 -2.92 16.71 3.85
N TYR A 105 -2.86 16.81 2.52
CA TYR A 105 -4.06 16.77 1.69
C TYR A 105 -4.84 15.46 1.90
N LEU A 106 -4.14 14.31 1.91
CA LEU A 106 -4.76 13.02 2.18
C LEU A 106 -5.39 12.95 3.57
N ALA A 107 -4.72 13.51 4.58
CA ALA A 107 -5.23 13.51 5.95
C ALA A 107 -6.50 14.38 6.14
N ILE A 108 -6.65 15.45 5.34
CA ILE A 108 -7.80 16.36 5.44
C ILE A 108 -8.99 15.87 4.59
N PHE A 109 -8.74 15.41 3.36
CA PHE A 109 -9.79 15.11 2.39
C PHE A 109 -10.10 13.62 2.26
N ASP A 110 -9.23 12.75 2.78
CA ASP A 110 -9.35 11.28 2.79
C ASP A 110 -9.76 10.65 1.43
N PRO A 111 -9.15 11.07 0.30
CA PRO A 111 -9.53 10.58 -1.03
C PRO A 111 -9.09 9.15 -1.30
N VAL A 112 -8.11 8.65 -0.52
CA VAL A 112 -7.59 7.27 -0.54
C VAL A 112 -7.40 6.78 0.90
N SER A 113 -7.62 5.50 1.15
CA SER A 113 -7.61 4.90 2.50
C SER A 113 -6.27 5.05 3.23
N ASP A 114 -5.17 4.98 2.50
CA ASP A 114 -3.80 5.12 3.04
C ASP A 114 -2.84 5.67 1.97
N CYS A 115 -1.71 6.21 2.42
CA CYS A 115 -0.70 6.79 1.54
C CYS A 115 0.09 5.75 0.73
N GLY A 116 0.12 4.47 1.11
CA GLY A 116 0.94 3.44 0.49
C GLY A 116 2.46 3.65 0.62
N CYS A 117 2.91 4.56 1.50
CA CYS A 117 4.34 4.89 1.66
C CYS A 117 5.19 3.68 2.05
N PHE A 118 4.64 2.76 2.85
CA PHE A 118 5.28 1.54 3.30
C PHE A 118 4.56 0.27 2.79
N GLY A 119 3.71 0.41 1.75
CA GLY A 119 2.91 -0.68 1.20
C GLY A 119 2.15 -1.43 2.29
N ASP A 120 1.88 -2.71 2.08
CA ASP A 120 1.19 -3.56 3.04
C ASP A 120 2.07 -4.02 4.21
N ALA A 121 3.38 -3.71 4.19
CA ALA A 121 4.29 -4.07 5.28
C ALA A 121 4.00 -3.29 6.56
N TRP A 122 3.52 -2.06 6.43
CA TRP A 122 3.12 -1.22 7.55
C TRP A 122 2.08 -0.19 7.10
N VAL A 123 0.83 -0.54 7.24
CA VAL A 123 -0.30 0.34 6.92
C VAL A 123 -0.45 1.38 8.03
N LEU A 124 -0.30 2.65 7.66
CA LEU A 124 -0.45 3.81 8.53
C LEU A 124 -1.67 4.61 8.07
N THR A 125 -2.42 5.13 9.04
CA THR A 125 -3.48 6.10 8.75
C THR A 125 -2.91 7.36 8.09
N ASN A 126 -3.74 8.10 7.35
CA ASN A 126 -3.32 9.34 6.68
C ASN A 126 -2.73 10.37 7.66
N TRP A 127 -3.26 10.48 8.88
CA TRP A 127 -2.74 11.37 9.93
C TRP A 127 -1.39 10.91 10.50
N GLU A 128 -1.21 9.61 10.74
CA GLU A 128 0.06 9.05 11.21
C GLU A 128 1.15 9.24 10.14
N THR A 129 0.79 9.03 8.88
CA THR A 129 1.69 9.26 7.74
C THR A 129 2.10 10.73 7.65
N PHE A 130 1.18 11.67 7.82
CA PHE A 130 1.49 13.09 7.84
C PHE A 130 2.42 13.45 9.00
N ALA A 131 2.14 12.97 10.23
CA ALA A 131 2.99 13.20 11.40
C ALA A 131 4.41 12.65 11.19
N LYS A 132 4.54 11.45 10.67
CA LYS A 132 5.82 10.84 10.27
C LYS A 132 6.55 11.73 9.25
N ASN A 133 5.85 12.22 8.23
CA ASN A 133 6.44 13.02 7.18
C ASN A 133 6.92 14.40 7.66
N ILE A 134 6.27 15.01 8.65
CA ILE A 134 6.79 16.21 9.33
C ILE A 134 8.15 15.92 9.96
N VAL A 135 8.27 14.84 10.71
CA VAL A 135 9.52 14.44 11.36
C VAL A 135 10.62 14.20 10.33
N LEU A 136 10.30 13.49 9.25
CA LEU A 136 11.25 13.22 8.16
C LEU A 136 11.63 14.49 7.39
N LEU A 137 10.71 15.43 7.18
CA LEU A 137 11.00 16.73 6.56
C LEU A 137 11.99 17.55 7.41
N LEU A 138 11.76 17.62 8.72
CA LEU A 138 12.69 18.32 9.64
C LEU A 138 14.07 17.64 9.64
N ALA A 139 14.11 16.31 9.63
CA ALA A 139 15.34 15.55 9.49
C ALA A 139 16.04 15.81 8.14
N ALA A 140 15.28 15.95 7.05
CA ALA A 140 15.82 16.26 5.72
C ALA A 140 16.42 17.67 5.67
N ILE A 141 15.75 18.66 6.25
CA ILE A 141 16.24 20.04 6.37
C ILE A 141 17.55 20.05 7.16
N ALA A 142 17.60 19.40 8.33
CA ALA A 142 18.80 19.32 9.16
C ALA A 142 19.96 18.62 8.43
N THR A 143 19.67 17.50 7.78
CA THR A 143 20.68 16.74 7.03
C THR A 143 21.21 17.53 5.83
N PHE A 144 20.35 18.25 5.11
CA PHE A 144 20.75 19.11 4.00
C PHE A 144 21.60 20.32 4.48
N GLN A 145 21.19 21.00 5.55
CA GLN A 145 21.89 22.16 6.09
C GLN A 145 23.30 21.80 6.55
N TRP A 146 23.45 20.68 7.23
CA TRP A 146 24.73 20.21 7.77
C TRP A 146 25.38 19.10 6.93
N ARG A 147 25.07 18.99 5.63
CA ARG A 147 25.59 17.93 4.73
C ARG A 147 27.10 17.83 4.68
N LYS A 148 27.82 18.91 4.95
CA LYS A 148 29.30 18.90 5.00
C LYS A 148 29.84 18.13 6.20
N MET A 149 29.08 18.02 7.29
CA MET A 149 29.46 17.33 8.54
C MET A 149 29.13 15.84 8.54
N LEU A 150 28.42 15.35 7.51
CA LEU A 150 28.01 13.94 7.42
C LEU A 150 29.26 13.03 7.30
N ILE A 151 29.21 11.89 7.99
CA ILE A 151 30.26 10.88 7.95
C ILE A 151 30.16 10.12 6.62
N ARG A 152 31.26 9.81 6.00
CA ARG A 152 31.35 8.99 4.81
C ARG A 152 31.91 7.63 5.21
N PHE A 153 31.22 6.55 4.82
CA PHE A 153 31.67 5.17 5.09
C PHE A 153 32.40 4.55 3.91
N VAL A 154 32.31 5.14 2.72
CA VAL A 154 32.84 4.60 1.48
C VAL A 154 33.81 5.58 0.84
N THR A 155 34.90 5.07 0.27
CA THR A 155 35.87 5.88 -0.48
C THR A 155 35.25 6.40 -1.79
N ARG A 156 35.72 7.56 -2.27
CA ARG A 156 35.23 8.14 -3.54
C ARG A 156 35.36 7.20 -4.74
N LYS A 157 36.38 6.35 -4.71
CA LYS A 157 36.64 5.38 -5.80
C LYS A 157 35.57 4.29 -5.89
N MET A 158 34.92 3.95 -4.75
CA MET A 158 33.89 2.90 -4.67
C MET A 158 32.46 3.43 -4.80
N GLU A 159 32.26 4.75 -4.79
CA GLU A 159 30.91 5.35 -4.85
C GLU A 159 30.13 4.92 -6.12
N TRP A 160 30.81 4.87 -7.26
CA TRP A 160 30.16 4.50 -8.52
C TRP A 160 29.72 3.02 -8.51
N LEU A 161 30.55 2.13 -7.90
CA LEU A 161 30.24 0.70 -7.81
C LEU A 161 29.01 0.46 -6.95
N ILE A 162 28.95 1.11 -5.78
CA ILE A 162 27.76 1.00 -4.89
C ILE A 162 26.54 1.60 -5.57
N SER A 163 26.67 2.74 -6.26
CA SER A 163 25.56 3.34 -6.98
C SER A 163 25.04 2.40 -8.08
N LEU A 164 25.92 1.81 -8.86
CA LEU A 164 25.56 0.87 -9.93
C LEU A 164 24.88 -0.37 -9.35
N TYR A 165 25.48 -0.96 -8.31
CA TYR A 165 24.92 -2.16 -7.65
C TYR A 165 23.55 -1.89 -7.04
N THR A 166 23.36 -0.73 -6.41
CA THR A 166 22.07 -0.34 -5.80
C THR A 166 20.97 -0.25 -6.86
N ILE A 167 21.25 0.45 -7.97
CA ILE A 167 20.30 0.60 -9.06
C ILE A 167 19.99 -0.77 -9.69
N PHE A 168 21.02 -1.54 -10.00
CA PHE A 168 20.87 -2.88 -10.56
C PHE A 168 20.06 -3.79 -9.63
N PHE A 169 20.37 -3.79 -8.33
CA PHE A 169 19.68 -4.61 -7.32
C PHE A 169 18.18 -4.31 -7.28
N VAL A 170 17.79 -3.03 -7.17
CA VAL A 170 16.39 -2.68 -7.01
C VAL A 170 15.57 -2.97 -8.28
N PHE A 171 16.13 -2.72 -9.47
CA PHE A 171 15.45 -3.09 -10.71
C PHE A 171 15.33 -4.61 -10.87
N THR A 172 16.41 -5.36 -10.60
CA THR A 172 16.38 -6.83 -10.65
C THR A 172 15.34 -7.39 -9.67
N LEU A 173 15.28 -6.84 -8.45
CA LEU A 173 14.29 -7.23 -7.46
C LEU A 173 12.86 -6.95 -7.95
N SER A 174 12.60 -5.74 -8.46
CA SER A 174 11.28 -5.36 -8.96
C SER A 174 10.83 -6.23 -10.14
N PHE A 175 11.70 -6.48 -11.11
CA PHE A 175 11.39 -7.35 -12.24
C PHE A 175 11.20 -8.81 -11.83
N TYR A 176 12.02 -9.31 -10.90
CA TYR A 176 11.84 -10.66 -10.37
C TYR A 176 10.49 -10.82 -9.67
N CYS A 177 10.10 -9.85 -8.83
CA CYS A 177 8.82 -9.89 -8.13
C CYS A 177 7.62 -9.61 -9.04
N LEU A 178 7.82 -8.94 -10.17
CA LEU A 178 6.79 -8.75 -11.19
C LEU A 178 6.48 -10.02 -11.98
N ASP A 179 7.53 -10.78 -12.34
CA ASP A 179 7.42 -12.06 -13.07
C ASP A 179 7.00 -13.22 -12.15
N ARG A 180 7.23 -13.08 -10.86
CA ARG A 180 7.00 -14.13 -9.87
C ARG A 180 6.27 -13.57 -8.64
N LEU A 181 6.10 -14.42 -7.63
CA LEU A 181 5.58 -13.95 -6.34
C LEU A 181 6.63 -13.10 -5.60
N PRO A 182 6.18 -12.13 -4.79
CA PRO A 182 7.06 -11.32 -3.96
C PRO A 182 8.00 -12.18 -3.10
N VAL A 183 9.28 -11.82 -3.06
CA VAL A 183 10.28 -12.50 -2.21
C VAL A 183 9.91 -12.43 -0.73
N LEU A 184 9.34 -11.29 -0.30
CA LEU A 184 8.73 -11.09 1.00
C LEU A 184 7.30 -10.62 0.78
N ASP A 185 6.34 -11.48 1.03
CA ASP A 185 4.93 -11.16 0.83
C ASP A 185 4.33 -10.57 2.10
N PHE A 186 4.02 -9.27 2.03
CA PHE A 186 3.38 -8.52 3.11
C PHE A 186 1.86 -8.46 2.99
N ARG A 187 1.31 -8.92 1.86
CA ARG A 187 -0.12 -8.86 1.57
C ARG A 187 -0.92 -9.75 2.51
N PRO A 188 -2.20 -9.43 2.74
CA PRO A 188 -3.11 -10.27 3.54
C PRO A 188 -3.27 -11.69 2.98
N TYR A 189 -3.28 -11.83 1.64
CA TYR A 189 -3.49 -13.09 0.92
C TYR A 189 -2.17 -13.76 0.51
N LYS A 190 -1.27 -14.00 1.45
CA LYS A 190 0.03 -14.63 1.19
C LYS A 190 -0.02 -16.14 1.34
N ILE A 191 0.96 -16.83 0.73
CA ILE A 191 1.12 -18.28 0.86
C ILE A 191 1.20 -18.68 2.34
N GLY A 192 0.41 -19.66 2.75
CA GLY A 192 0.31 -20.16 4.13
C GLY A 192 -0.60 -19.34 5.04
N GLN A 193 -1.24 -18.26 4.53
CA GLN A 193 -2.23 -17.50 5.28
C GLN A 193 -3.55 -18.30 5.36
N ASN A 194 -4.11 -18.40 6.55
CA ASN A 194 -5.47 -18.92 6.73
C ASN A 194 -6.45 -17.73 6.59
N ILE A 195 -7.27 -17.76 5.54
CA ILE A 195 -8.22 -16.69 5.21
C ILE A 195 -9.24 -16.50 6.32
N MET A 196 -9.87 -17.57 6.82
CA MET A 196 -10.83 -17.53 7.91
C MET A 196 -10.25 -16.87 9.17
N LYS A 197 -9.00 -17.22 9.51
CA LYS A 197 -8.31 -16.59 10.64
C LYS A 197 -7.98 -15.13 10.37
N GLY A 198 -7.68 -14.78 9.11
CA GLY A 198 -7.45 -13.39 8.69
C GLY A 198 -8.72 -12.54 8.77
N MET A 199 -9.91 -13.15 8.57
CA MET A 199 -11.22 -12.50 8.67
C MET A 199 -11.75 -12.44 10.11
N SER A 200 -11.23 -13.27 11.02
CA SER A 200 -11.74 -13.36 12.38
C SER A 200 -11.27 -12.20 13.26
N ILE A 201 -12.16 -11.79 14.16
CA ILE A 201 -11.83 -10.84 15.23
C ILE A 201 -11.30 -11.64 16.42
N PRO A 202 -10.08 -11.37 16.92
CA PRO A 202 -9.54 -12.09 18.07
C PRO A 202 -10.42 -11.96 19.31
N GLU A 203 -10.44 -13.02 20.13
CA GLU A 203 -11.18 -13.00 21.40
C GLU A 203 -10.74 -11.81 22.27
N GLY A 204 -11.72 -11.02 22.71
CA GLY A 204 -11.49 -9.82 23.53
C GLY A 204 -11.22 -8.54 22.76
N ALA A 205 -11.03 -8.57 21.45
CA ALA A 205 -10.97 -7.37 20.63
C ALA A 205 -12.39 -6.86 20.32
N LYS A 206 -12.58 -5.55 20.40
CA LYS A 206 -13.86 -4.94 20.01
C LYS A 206 -13.84 -4.68 18.50
N PRO A 207 -14.91 -5.05 17.77
CA PRO A 207 -15.03 -4.70 16.34
C PRO A 207 -15.16 -3.19 16.18
N SER A 208 -14.80 -2.71 14.98
CA SER A 208 -15.11 -1.34 14.58
C SER A 208 -16.62 -1.15 14.49
N VAL A 209 -17.12 -0.04 15.01
CA VAL A 209 -18.54 0.31 14.96
C VAL A 209 -18.76 1.28 13.84
N TYR A 210 -19.58 0.89 12.88
CA TYR A 210 -19.97 1.71 11.75
C TYR A 210 -21.42 2.17 11.90
N GLU A 211 -21.70 3.39 11.49
CA GLU A 211 -23.04 3.95 11.45
C GLU A 211 -23.39 4.29 9.99
N SER A 212 -24.55 3.77 9.54
CA SER A 212 -25.08 4.10 8.21
C SER A 212 -25.79 5.43 8.26
N VAL A 213 -25.34 6.37 7.43
CA VAL A 213 -25.93 7.69 7.25
C VAL A 213 -26.61 7.72 5.89
N PHE A 214 -27.89 7.98 5.89
CA PHE A 214 -28.75 8.05 4.71
C PHE A 214 -28.88 9.50 4.25
N ILE A 215 -28.59 9.75 2.99
CA ILE A 215 -28.78 11.06 2.37
C ILE A 215 -30.12 11.03 1.69
N LEU A 216 -31.04 11.84 2.20
CA LEU A 216 -32.41 11.93 1.70
C LEU A 216 -32.68 13.35 1.20
N GLU A 217 -33.54 13.46 0.19
CA GLU A 217 -33.88 14.73 -0.43
C GLU A 217 -35.40 15.02 -0.30
N LYS A 218 -35.73 16.26 0.04
CA LYS A 218 -37.10 16.77 0.06
C LYS A 218 -37.12 18.22 -0.45
N ASN A 219 -37.91 18.49 -1.47
CA ASN A 219 -38.04 19.82 -2.09
C ASN A 219 -36.70 20.40 -2.59
N GLY A 220 -35.76 19.57 -3.06
CA GLY A 220 -34.45 20.01 -3.53
C GLY A 220 -33.39 20.20 -2.41
N GLU A 221 -33.74 19.97 -1.14
CA GLU A 221 -32.83 20.07 0.00
C GLU A 221 -32.40 18.68 0.44
N LYS A 222 -31.08 18.43 0.43
CA LYS A 222 -30.51 17.17 0.88
C LYS A 222 -30.11 17.25 2.35
N LYS A 223 -30.51 16.24 3.15
CA LYS A 223 -30.17 16.11 4.56
C LYS A 223 -29.69 14.71 4.87
N GLU A 224 -28.83 14.62 5.89
CA GLU A 224 -28.29 13.37 6.41
C GLU A 224 -29.12 12.90 7.60
N PHE A 225 -29.42 11.61 7.59
CA PHE A 225 -30.21 10.95 8.65
C PHE A 225 -29.51 9.65 9.06
N THR A 226 -29.61 9.30 10.32
CA THR A 226 -29.19 7.99 10.84
C THR A 226 -30.42 7.08 11.00
N LEU A 227 -30.18 5.79 11.28
CA LEU A 227 -31.30 4.85 11.53
C LEU A 227 -32.17 5.31 12.70
N ASP A 228 -31.58 5.94 13.72
CA ASP A 228 -32.31 6.41 14.92
C ASP A 228 -33.22 7.61 14.63
N ASN A 229 -32.90 8.40 13.59
CA ASN A 229 -33.64 9.61 13.21
C ASN A 229 -34.14 9.52 11.77
N TYR A 230 -34.44 8.31 11.28
CA TYR A 230 -34.92 8.13 9.91
C TYR A 230 -36.28 8.83 9.74
N PRO A 231 -36.44 9.71 8.72
CA PRO A 231 -37.63 10.52 8.55
C PRO A 231 -38.79 9.70 7.97
N ASP A 232 -39.94 10.35 7.89
CA ASP A 232 -41.14 9.79 7.29
C ASP A 232 -41.03 9.58 5.76
N SER A 233 -42.03 8.94 5.17
CA SER A 233 -42.08 8.59 3.74
C SER A 233 -42.17 9.78 2.77
N THR A 234 -42.08 11.02 3.26
CA THR A 234 -42.07 12.24 2.42
C THR A 234 -40.68 12.60 1.89
N TRP A 235 -39.65 11.92 2.34
CA TRP A 235 -38.28 12.08 1.88
C TRP A 235 -37.93 11.00 0.86
N THR A 236 -37.19 11.37 -0.19
CA THR A 236 -36.75 10.44 -1.23
C THR A 236 -35.29 10.06 -0.95
N PHE A 237 -34.98 8.77 -0.99
CA PHE A 237 -33.61 8.26 -0.84
C PHE A 237 -32.73 8.71 -2.02
N VAL A 238 -31.54 9.22 -1.73
CA VAL A 238 -30.55 9.66 -2.71
C VAL A 238 -29.35 8.77 -2.66
N ASP A 239 -28.77 8.58 -1.45
CA ASP A 239 -27.52 7.85 -1.26
C ASP A 239 -27.37 7.37 0.19
N THR A 240 -26.44 6.44 0.42
CA THR A 240 -26.06 6.02 1.77
C THR A 240 -24.54 6.03 1.89
N ARG A 241 -24.05 6.50 3.05
CA ARG A 241 -22.63 6.39 3.37
C ARG A 241 -22.44 5.79 4.76
N THR A 242 -21.40 5.02 4.91
CA THR A 242 -21.01 4.43 6.18
C THR A 242 -19.95 5.28 6.85
N ILE A 243 -20.19 5.70 8.10
CA ILE A 243 -19.26 6.50 8.88
C ILE A 243 -18.71 5.61 10.01
N LEU A 244 -17.39 5.59 10.19
CA LEU A 244 -16.77 4.92 11.32
C LEU A 244 -17.03 5.74 12.60
N LYS A 245 -17.81 5.16 13.53
CA LYS A 245 -18.17 5.80 14.81
C LYS A 245 -17.16 5.52 15.91
N GLU A 246 -16.73 4.28 16.00
CA GLU A 246 -15.67 3.85 16.94
C GLU A 246 -14.69 2.94 16.19
N LYS A 247 -13.41 3.28 16.23
CA LYS A 247 -12.37 2.44 15.65
C LYS A 247 -12.07 1.28 16.61
N GLY A 248 -12.39 0.07 16.16
CA GLY A 248 -12.05 -1.17 16.85
C GLY A 248 -10.95 -1.93 16.12
N TYR A 249 -10.89 -3.23 16.36
CA TYR A 249 -10.02 -4.15 15.62
C TYR A 249 -10.58 -4.33 14.22
N GLU A 250 -9.74 -4.15 13.22
CA GLU A 250 -10.05 -4.39 11.81
C GLU A 250 -9.29 -5.65 11.37
N PRO A 251 -9.99 -6.71 10.94
CA PRO A 251 -9.36 -7.93 10.44
C PRO A 251 -8.41 -7.62 9.28
N SER A 252 -7.33 -8.38 9.14
CA SER A 252 -6.38 -8.21 8.03
C SER A 252 -7.00 -8.55 6.67
N ILE A 253 -8.07 -9.34 6.66
CA ILE A 253 -8.92 -9.66 5.51
C ILE A 253 -10.34 -9.28 5.89
N HIS A 254 -10.92 -8.28 5.24
CA HIS A 254 -12.27 -7.76 5.57
C HIS A 254 -13.19 -7.68 4.36
N ASP A 255 -12.66 -7.93 3.18
CA ASP A 255 -13.31 -7.75 1.88
C ASP A 255 -13.46 -9.05 1.08
N PHE A 256 -13.14 -10.21 1.68
CA PHE A 256 -13.24 -11.49 1.01
C PHE A 256 -14.66 -12.05 1.13
N SER A 257 -15.33 -12.20 0.00
CA SER A 257 -16.63 -12.88 -0.10
C SER A 257 -16.77 -13.62 -1.42
N MET A 258 -17.46 -14.74 -1.41
CA MET A 258 -17.78 -15.55 -2.58
C MET A 258 -19.29 -15.73 -2.69
N MET A 259 -19.84 -15.27 -3.81
CA MET A 259 -21.27 -15.40 -4.11
C MET A 259 -21.49 -16.45 -5.18
N ASP A 260 -22.40 -17.37 -4.97
CA ASP A 260 -22.86 -18.27 -6.03
C ASP A 260 -23.72 -17.47 -7.02
N LEU A 261 -23.27 -17.39 -8.27
CA LEU A 261 -23.98 -16.64 -9.32
C LEU A 261 -25.31 -17.26 -9.71
N SER A 262 -25.53 -18.54 -9.44
CA SER A 262 -26.76 -19.24 -9.81
C SER A 262 -27.87 -19.01 -8.80
N THR A 263 -27.53 -18.94 -7.51
CA THR A 263 -28.50 -18.78 -6.41
C THR A 263 -28.48 -17.38 -5.81
N GLY A 264 -27.37 -16.66 -5.92
CA GLY A 264 -27.13 -15.37 -5.27
C GLY A 264 -26.77 -15.48 -3.79
N ASP A 265 -26.47 -16.69 -3.31
CA ASP A 265 -26.13 -16.93 -1.91
C ASP A 265 -24.64 -16.69 -1.66
N ASP A 266 -24.30 -16.24 -0.44
CA ASP A 266 -22.91 -16.16 0.03
C ASP A 266 -22.43 -17.55 0.47
N ILE A 267 -21.49 -18.12 -0.26
CA ILE A 267 -20.90 -19.43 -0.03
C ILE A 267 -19.50 -19.36 0.61
N THR A 268 -19.10 -18.20 1.09
CA THR A 268 -17.74 -17.94 1.62
C THR A 268 -17.38 -18.93 2.74
N GLU A 269 -18.25 -19.07 3.72
CA GLU A 269 -18.01 -19.95 4.87
C GLU A 269 -17.97 -21.41 4.46
N ASP A 270 -18.89 -21.85 3.61
CA ASP A 270 -18.99 -23.23 3.13
C ASP A 270 -17.71 -23.66 2.41
N VAL A 271 -17.20 -22.79 1.52
CA VAL A 271 -15.97 -23.07 0.76
C VAL A 271 -14.73 -23.03 1.65
N LEU A 272 -14.63 -22.08 2.58
CA LEU A 272 -13.45 -21.91 3.44
C LEU A 272 -13.38 -22.93 4.58
N THR A 273 -14.50 -23.56 4.96
CA THR A 273 -14.57 -24.57 6.03
C THR A 273 -14.60 -26.01 5.48
N ASP A 274 -14.62 -26.17 4.16
CA ASP A 274 -14.55 -27.51 3.55
C ASP A 274 -13.29 -28.25 4.02
N MET A 275 -13.48 -29.51 4.39
CA MET A 275 -12.41 -30.40 4.90
C MET A 275 -11.48 -30.91 3.79
N GLY A 276 -11.81 -30.68 2.53
CA GLY A 276 -11.05 -31.07 1.35
C GLY A 276 -10.03 -30.02 0.90
N TYR A 277 -9.57 -30.19 -0.34
CA TYR A 277 -8.75 -29.19 -1.03
C TYR A 277 -9.63 -28.39 -1.98
N THR A 278 -9.64 -27.09 -1.84
CA THR A 278 -10.33 -26.16 -2.73
C THR A 278 -9.30 -25.43 -3.60
N PHE A 279 -9.48 -25.51 -4.92
CA PHE A 279 -8.69 -24.74 -5.88
C PHE A 279 -9.50 -23.51 -6.29
N LEU A 280 -9.02 -22.33 -5.90
CA LEU A 280 -9.64 -21.06 -6.22
C LEU A 280 -8.85 -20.37 -7.33
N LEU A 281 -9.46 -20.25 -8.53
CA LEU A 281 -8.92 -19.46 -9.62
C LEU A 281 -9.49 -18.04 -9.54
N VAL A 282 -8.63 -17.06 -9.37
CA VAL A 282 -9.01 -15.64 -9.28
C VAL A 282 -8.57 -14.90 -10.53
N ALA A 283 -9.50 -14.28 -11.24
CA ALA A 283 -9.22 -13.40 -12.36
C ALA A 283 -9.86 -12.03 -12.11
N HIS A 284 -9.07 -10.95 -12.18
CA HIS A 284 -9.57 -9.59 -12.04
C HIS A 284 -10.49 -9.19 -13.21
N ARG A 285 -10.10 -9.58 -14.44
CA ARG A 285 -10.88 -9.44 -15.66
C ARG A 285 -10.66 -10.68 -16.51
N ILE A 286 -11.74 -11.34 -16.88
CA ILE A 286 -11.67 -12.59 -17.67
C ILE A 286 -11.07 -12.32 -19.04
N GLU A 287 -11.41 -11.17 -19.66
CA GLU A 287 -10.96 -10.80 -21.01
C GLU A 287 -9.45 -10.49 -21.09
N GLU A 288 -8.84 -10.16 -19.94
CA GLU A 288 -7.41 -9.82 -19.82
C GLU A 288 -6.62 -10.91 -19.09
N ALA A 289 -7.28 -12.00 -18.68
CA ALA A 289 -6.63 -13.09 -17.96
C ALA A 289 -5.64 -13.84 -18.86
N ASP A 290 -4.50 -14.21 -18.28
CA ASP A 290 -3.51 -15.04 -18.98
C ASP A 290 -4.05 -16.49 -19.08
N ASP A 291 -4.24 -16.96 -20.30
CA ASP A 291 -4.74 -18.31 -20.61
C ASP A 291 -3.62 -19.34 -20.81
N SER A 292 -2.35 -18.95 -20.61
CA SER A 292 -1.17 -19.82 -20.83
C SER A 292 -1.20 -21.13 -20.01
N ASN A 293 -1.92 -21.12 -18.88
CA ASN A 293 -2.05 -22.26 -17.96
C ASN A 293 -3.42 -22.96 -18.04
N ILE A 294 -4.22 -22.69 -19.05
CA ILE A 294 -5.59 -23.24 -19.13
C ILE A 294 -5.59 -24.76 -19.22
N ASP A 295 -4.59 -25.35 -19.88
CA ASP A 295 -4.44 -26.82 -19.99
C ASP A 295 -4.19 -27.43 -18.60
N LEU A 296 -3.34 -26.80 -17.77
CA LEU A 296 -3.08 -27.26 -16.40
C LEU A 296 -4.33 -27.13 -15.51
N ILE A 297 -5.11 -26.08 -15.71
CA ILE A 297 -6.40 -25.89 -15.00
C ILE A 297 -7.37 -26.99 -15.38
N ASN A 298 -7.46 -27.35 -16.68
CA ASN A 298 -8.28 -28.43 -17.15
C ASN A 298 -7.83 -29.80 -16.59
N GLU A 299 -6.51 -30.07 -16.50
CA GLU A 299 -6.00 -31.27 -15.85
C GLU A 299 -6.40 -31.36 -14.37
N ILE A 300 -6.33 -30.26 -13.63
CA ILE A 300 -6.77 -30.17 -12.23
C ILE A 300 -8.27 -30.46 -12.14
N TYR A 301 -9.07 -29.89 -13.05
CA TYR A 301 -10.51 -30.12 -13.10
C TYR A 301 -10.83 -31.60 -13.37
N ASP A 302 -10.23 -32.19 -14.41
CA ASP A 302 -10.44 -33.59 -14.77
C ASP A 302 -10.04 -34.52 -13.62
N TYR A 303 -8.93 -34.23 -12.94
CA TYR A 303 -8.51 -34.98 -11.76
C TYR A 303 -9.52 -34.84 -10.62
N SER A 304 -10.03 -33.61 -10.36
CA SER A 304 -11.02 -33.39 -9.30
C SER A 304 -12.31 -34.15 -9.53
N VAL A 305 -12.79 -34.21 -10.78
CA VAL A 305 -13.97 -34.98 -11.17
C VAL A 305 -13.72 -36.50 -11.01
N ALA A 306 -12.52 -36.97 -11.38
CA ALA A 306 -12.18 -38.41 -11.27
C ALA A 306 -12.10 -38.88 -9.81
N VAL A 307 -11.75 -38.01 -8.86
CA VAL A 307 -11.65 -38.35 -7.42
C VAL A 307 -12.87 -37.91 -6.61
N SER A 308 -13.96 -37.49 -7.27
CA SER A 308 -15.25 -37.07 -6.65
C SER A 308 -15.15 -35.77 -5.82
N TYR A 309 -14.26 -34.88 -6.14
CA TYR A 309 -14.26 -33.50 -5.60
C TYR A 309 -15.05 -32.59 -6.54
N THR A 310 -16.16 -32.02 -6.09
CA THR A 310 -17.23 -31.52 -6.96
C THR A 310 -17.46 -30.02 -6.92
N HIS A 311 -16.52 -29.13 -6.68
CA HIS A 311 -16.80 -27.69 -6.86
C HIS A 311 -15.60 -26.94 -7.45
N LEU A 312 -15.71 -26.57 -8.73
CA LEU A 312 -14.92 -25.49 -9.32
C LEU A 312 -15.83 -24.25 -9.41
N THR A 313 -15.63 -23.28 -8.53
CA THR A 313 -16.30 -21.99 -8.61
C THR A 313 -15.32 -20.95 -9.12
N LEU A 314 -15.70 -20.25 -10.19
CA LEU A 314 -15.01 -19.07 -10.67
C LEU A 314 -15.63 -17.85 -9.96
N PRO A 315 -14.96 -17.20 -9.03
CA PRO A 315 -15.48 -15.95 -8.50
C PRO A 315 -15.33 -14.87 -9.59
N THR A 316 -16.44 -14.41 -10.11
CA THR A 316 -16.47 -13.18 -10.89
C THR A 316 -16.53 -12.03 -9.91
N ASN A 317 -15.46 -11.28 -9.80
CA ASN A 317 -15.52 -10.01 -9.10
C ASN A 317 -16.44 -9.04 -9.85
N SER A 318 -17.53 -8.73 -9.22
CA SER A 318 -18.22 -7.46 -9.47
C SER A 318 -17.48 -6.38 -8.68
N LEU A 319 -16.95 -5.40 -9.39
CA LEU A 319 -16.60 -4.01 -9.10
C LEU A 319 -16.63 -3.54 -7.64
#